data_14257ed05d5e14b8a8012449da9ad73e
#
_entry.id   14257ed05d5e14b8a8012449da9ad73e
#
_cell.length_a   1.000
_cell.length_b   1.000
_cell.length_c   1.000
_cell.angle_alpha   90.00
_cell.angle_beta   90.00
_cell.angle_gamma   90.00
#
_symmetry.space_group_name_H-M   'P 1'
#
loop_
_entity.id
_entity.type
_entity.pdbx_description
1 polymer ?
#
loop_
_entity_poly.entity_id
_entity_poly.type
_entity_poly.pdbx_seq_one_letter_code
_entity_poly.pdbx_strand_id
1 'polypeptide(L)'
;MKRFYTGVVMALFFAILPLSVEAQQTSVAVVPSLNSETLPDIAIYRSESCGCCTKWGEHVQTAGFRIQDKVVENMETFKQANGITPELSSCHTAIVDGYVVEGHVPAGSIKKMLHERPDIRGLAAPGMPMGSPGMETAGVKAEAFDVLAIAHDGTTTVFDQIRPE
;
A
#
# COMPACT_ATOMS: atom_id res chain seq x y z
N MET A 1 34.46 -34.61 -97.32
CA MET A 1 34.56 -33.32 -96.66
C MET A 1 33.20 -33.02 -96.06
N LYS A 2 33.00 -33.26 -94.68
CA LYS A 2 31.73 -33.07 -94.03
C LYS A 2 31.90 -31.89 -93.08
N ARG A 3 31.16 -30.80 -93.30
CA ARG A 3 31.08 -29.63 -92.43
C ARG A 3 29.99 -29.84 -91.38
N PHE A 4 30.35 -29.88 -90.17
CA PHE A 4 29.43 -29.84 -88.99
C PHE A 4 29.18 -28.40 -88.62
N TYR A 5 27.94 -28.02 -88.71
CA TYR A 5 27.43 -26.77 -88.14
C TYR A 5 27.05 -26.99 -86.67
N THR A 6 27.73 -26.35 -85.77
CA THR A 6 27.42 -26.37 -84.37
C THR A 6 26.47 -25.18 -84.04
N GLY A 7 25.23 -25.47 -83.82
CA GLY A 7 24.23 -24.46 -83.42
C GLY A 7 24.44 -24.08 -81.91
N VAL A 8 24.66 -22.81 -81.68
CA VAL A 8 24.69 -22.24 -80.31
C VAL A 8 23.24 -21.92 -79.89
N VAL A 9 22.69 -22.69 -78.95
CA VAL A 9 21.43 -22.40 -78.29
C VAL A 9 21.72 -21.48 -77.10
N MET A 10 21.33 -20.23 -77.26
CA MET A 10 21.41 -19.21 -76.21
C MET A 10 20.18 -19.33 -75.30
N ALA A 11 20.37 -19.97 -74.14
CA ALA A 11 19.33 -20.08 -73.12
C ALA A 11 19.26 -18.78 -72.33
N LEU A 12 18.17 -18.03 -72.50
CA LEU A 12 17.82 -16.87 -71.70
C LEU A 12 17.30 -17.34 -70.29
N PHE A 13 18.14 -17.25 -69.27
CA PHE A 13 17.72 -17.44 -67.91
C PHE A 13 17.01 -16.17 -67.42
N PHE A 14 15.69 -16.21 -67.29
CA PHE A 14 14.92 -15.23 -66.56
C PHE A 14 15.14 -15.47 -65.06
N ALA A 15 15.94 -14.61 -64.43
CA ALA A 15 16.09 -14.59 -63.00
C ALA A 15 14.82 -13.99 -62.37
N ILE A 16 13.99 -14.85 -61.79
CA ILE A 16 12.84 -14.41 -60.94
C ILE A 16 13.43 -14.06 -59.56
N LEU A 17 13.56 -12.75 -59.25
CA LEU A 17 13.86 -12.29 -57.90
C LEU A 17 12.61 -12.51 -57.01
N PRO A 18 12.74 -13.20 -55.88
CA PRO A 18 11.66 -13.22 -54.90
C PRO A 18 11.56 -11.84 -54.23
N LEU A 19 10.41 -11.18 -54.34
CA LEU A 19 10.04 -10.06 -53.48
C LEU A 19 9.91 -10.59 -52.06
N SER A 20 10.95 -10.38 -51.22
CA SER A 20 10.84 -10.58 -49.79
C SER A 20 9.96 -9.46 -49.20
N VAL A 21 8.69 -9.78 -48.87
CA VAL A 21 7.86 -8.92 -48.04
C VAL A 21 8.37 -9.05 -46.63
N GLU A 22 9.20 -8.09 -46.20
CA GLU A 22 9.53 -7.94 -44.79
C GLU A 22 8.29 -7.46 -44.06
N ALA A 23 7.66 -8.37 -43.32
CA ALA A 23 6.64 -8.02 -42.33
C ALA A 23 7.26 -7.20 -41.23
N GLN A 24 7.06 -5.88 -41.23
CA GLN A 24 7.38 -5.01 -40.12
C GLN A 24 6.56 -5.42 -38.92
N GLN A 25 7.16 -6.18 -38.00
CA GLN A 25 6.63 -6.40 -36.68
C GLN A 25 6.68 -5.07 -35.92
N THR A 26 5.55 -4.36 -35.90
CA THR A 26 5.34 -3.26 -34.97
C THR A 26 5.40 -3.82 -33.54
N SER A 27 6.57 -3.72 -32.89
CA SER A 27 6.70 -3.93 -31.47
C SER A 27 5.82 -2.90 -30.76
N VAL A 28 4.61 -3.36 -30.38
CA VAL A 28 3.81 -2.63 -29.40
C VAL A 28 4.61 -2.65 -28.10
N ALA A 29 5.22 -1.54 -27.76
CA ALA A 29 5.85 -1.37 -26.45
C ALA A 29 4.73 -1.58 -25.40
N VAL A 30 4.77 -2.73 -24.73
CA VAL A 30 3.99 -2.95 -23.51
C VAL A 30 4.50 -1.94 -22.52
N VAL A 31 3.81 -0.79 -22.41
CA VAL A 31 4.00 0.14 -21.28
C VAL A 31 3.73 -0.69 -20.03
N PRO A 32 4.72 -0.83 -19.10
CA PRO A 32 4.44 -1.49 -17.85
C PRO A 32 3.28 -0.72 -17.22
N SER A 33 2.14 -1.39 -17.03
CA SER A 33 1.04 -0.90 -16.22
C SER A 33 1.67 -0.44 -14.92
N LEU A 34 1.54 0.86 -14.59
CA LEU A 34 1.87 1.34 -13.26
C LEU A 34 1.06 0.45 -12.32
N ASN A 35 1.74 -0.50 -11.68
CA ASN A 35 1.15 -1.29 -10.62
C ASN A 35 0.65 -0.26 -9.61
N SER A 36 -0.65 0.01 -9.63
CA SER A 36 -1.32 0.58 -8.49
C SER A 36 -1.14 -0.47 -7.39
N GLU A 37 -0.08 -0.33 -6.59
CA GLU A 37 0.10 -1.19 -5.41
C GLU A 37 -1.16 -1.02 -4.59
N THR A 38 -1.99 -2.04 -4.62
CA THR A 38 -3.20 -2.06 -3.79
C THR A 38 -2.74 -2.07 -2.34
N LEU A 39 -3.17 -1.06 -1.58
CA LEU A 39 -2.86 -1.01 -0.15
C LEU A 39 -3.35 -2.30 0.53
N PRO A 40 -2.61 -2.83 1.52
CA PRO A 40 -3.03 -4.02 2.26
C PRO A 40 -4.33 -3.77 3.02
N ASP A 41 -5.02 -4.85 3.38
CA ASP A 41 -6.20 -4.77 4.25
C ASP A 41 -5.79 -4.35 5.67
N ILE A 42 -6.64 -3.54 6.31
CA ILE A 42 -6.53 -3.20 7.73
C ILE A 42 -7.60 -3.97 8.52
N ALA A 43 -7.19 -4.81 9.46
CA ALA A 43 -8.08 -5.43 10.42
C ALA A 43 -8.17 -4.55 11.68
N ILE A 44 -9.34 -3.98 11.96
CA ILE A 44 -9.61 -3.10 13.12
C ILE A 44 -10.25 -3.92 14.21
N TYR A 45 -9.65 -3.94 15.40
CA TYR A 45 -10.15 -4.61 16.60
C TYR A 45 -10.62 -3.56 17.59
N ARG A 46 -11.89 -3.61 17.98
CA ARG A 46 -12.52 -2.61 18.84
C ARG A 46 -13.62 -3.19 19.73
N SER A 47 -14.03 -2.46 20.76
CA SER A 47 -15.26 -2.77 21.48
C SER A 47 -16.49 -2.41 20.63
N GLU A 48 -17.61 -3.07 20.90
CA GLU A 48 -18.87 -2.88 20.14
C GLU A 48 -19.35 -1.42 20.16
N SER A 49 -19.23 -0.74 21.29
CA SER A 49 -19.74 0.62 21.50
C SER A 49 -18.79 1.75 21.05
N CYS A 50 -17.64 1.42 20.42
CA CYS A 50 -16.63 2.42 20.07
C CYS A 50 -16.99 3.21 18.80
N GLY A 51 -17.69 4.33 18.93
CA GLY A 51 -18.09 5.17 17.80
C GLY A 51 -16.93 5.90 17.11
N CYS A 52 -15.91 6.36 17.83
CA CYS A 52 -14.74 6.98 17.26
C CYS A 52 -13.88 5.98 16.45
N CYS A 53 -13.88 4.71 16.84
CA CYS A 53 -13.20 3.64 16.08
C CYS A 53 -13.81 3.45 14.70
N THR A 54 -15.15 3.51 14.60
CA THR A 54 -15.85 3.44 13.30
C THR A 54 -15.46 4.62 12.41
N LYS A 55 -15.43 5.83 12.95
CA LYS A 55 -15.01 7.03 12.20
C LYS A 55 -13.53 6.95 11.73
N TRP A 56 -12.65 6.40 12.58
CA TRP A 56 -11.28 6.14 12.15
C TRP A 56 -11.22 5.12 11.02
N GLY A 57 -12.04 4.07 11.07
CA GLY A 57 -12.20 3.11 9.97
C GLY A 57 -12.62 3.79 8.66
N GLU A 58 -13.58 4.72 8.70
CA GLU A 58 -14.00 5.53 7.55
C GLU A 58 -12.84 6.41 7.02
N HIS A 59 -12.03 6.98 7.92
CA HIS A 59 -10.85 7.77 7.54
C HIS A 59 -9.84 6.93 6.75
N VAL A 60 -9.44 5.76 7.23
CA VAL A 60 -8.48 4.90 6.53
C VAL A 60 -9.08 4.30 5.24
N GLN A 61 -10.38 4.04 5.22
CA GLN A 61 -11.09 3.59 4.01
C GLN A 61 -11.08 4.69 2.94
N THR A 62 -11.35 5.93 3.31
CA THR A 62 -11.28 7.09 2.40
C THR A 62 -9.86 7.29 1.85
N ALA A 63 -8.85 6.92 2.62
CA ALA A 63 -7.46 6.94 2.19
C ALA A 63 -7.07 5.77 1.25
N GLY A 64 -8.01 4.85 0.96
CA GLY A 64 -7.85 3.76 0.00
C GLY A 64 -7.57 2.39 0.60
N PHE A 65 -7.58 2.23 1.92
CA PHE A 65 -7.46 0.93 2.57
C PHE A 65 -8.80 0.17 2.52
N ARG A 66 -8.73 -1.14 2.41
CA ARG A 66 -9.88 -2.01 2.70
C ARG A 66 -9.86 -2.36 4.19
N ILE A 67 -11.02 -2.28 4.85
CA ILE A 67 -11.14 -2.53 6.27
C ILE A 67 -11.86 -3.85 6.56
N GLN A 68 -11.41 -4.52 7.62
CA GLN A 68 -12.08 -5.65 8.27
C GLN A 68 -12.36 -5.24 9.71
N ASP A 69 -13.60 -4.90 10.02
CA ASP A 69 -14.03 -4.48 11.37
C ASP A 69 -14.34 -5.71 12.22
N LYS A 70 -13.69 -5.81 13.38
CA LYS A 70 -13.79 -6.95 14.31
C LYS A 70 -14.08 -6.47 15.72
N VAL A 71 -15.22 -6.85 16.23
CA VAL A 71 -15.56 -6.63 17.63
C VAL A 71 -14.89 -7.70 18.50
N VAL A 72 -14.26 -7.28 19.58
CA VAL A 72 -13.64 -8.18 20.57
C VAL A 72 -14.18 -7.88 21.97
N GLU A 73 -14.39 -8.91 22.76
CA GLU A 73 -14.98 -8.79 24.11
C GLU A 73 -14.02 -8.14 25.10
N ASN A 74 -12.71 -8.43 24.99
CA ASN A 74 -11.70 -7.94 25.91
C ASN A 74 -10.55 -7.25 25.13
N MET A 75 -10.68 -5.94 24.96
CA MET A 75 -9.67 -5.13 24.30
C MET A 75 -8.34 -5.08 25.06
N GLU A 76 -8.38 -5.11 26.38
CA GLU A 76 -7.14 -5.07 27.18
C GLU A 76 -6.29 -6.31 26.93
N THR A 77 -6.88 -7.50 27.02
CA THR A 77 -6.17 -8.74 26.70
C THR A 77 -5.65 -8.75 25.27
N PHE A 78 -6.46 -8.25 24.31
CA PHE A 78 -6.04 -8.15 22.91
C PHE A 78 -4.83 -7.23 22.73
N LYS A 79 -4.83 -6.05 23.38
CA LYS A 79 -3.73 -5.09 23.34
C LYS A 79 -2.45 -5.65 23.94
N GLN A 80 -2.53 -6.26 25.12
CA GLN A 80 -1.39 -6.90 25.78
C GLN A 80 -0.76 -7.99 24.90
N ALA A 81 -1.61 -8.84 24.28
CA ALA A 81 -1.13 -9.89 23.38
C ALA A 81 -0.41 -9.34 22.14
N ASN A 82 -0.70 -8.09 21.73
CA ASN A 82 -0.05 -7.39 20.63
C ASN A 82 1.07 -6.43 21.09
N GLY A 83 1.47 -6.48 22.39
CA GLY A 83 2.56 -5.71 22.94
C GLY A 83 2.24 -4.22 23.15
N ILE A 84 0.96 -3.88 23.28
CA ILE A 84 0.52 -2.52 23.66
C ILE A 84 0.43 -2.42 25.16
N THR A 85 1.21 -1.52 25.73
CA THR A 85 1.19 -1.21 27.16
C THR A 85 0.07 -0.20 27.48
N PRO A 86 -0.33 -0.06 28.77
CA PRO A 86 -1.33 0.93 29.16
C PRO A 86 -0.98 2.36 28.72
N GLU A 87 0.29 2.74 28.72
CA GLU A 87 0.79 4.07 28.36
C GLU A 87 0.62 4.35 26.85
N LEU A 88 0.65 3.30 26.01
CA LEU A 88 0.47 3.39 24.57
C LEU A 88 -0.99 3.23 24.15
N SER A 89 -1.83 2.79 25.08
CA SER A 89 -3.21 2.37 24.77
C SER A 89 -4.08 3.55 24.33
N SER A 90 -4.96 3.24 23.37
CA SER A 90 -6.04 4.09 22.86
C SER A 90 -7.33 3.27 22.80
N CYS A 91 -8.31 3.65 21.98
CA CYS A 91 -9.62 2.99 21.97
C CYS A 91 -9.70 1.74 21.07
N HIS A 92 -8.83 1.60 20.09
CA HIS A 92 -8.78 0.42 19.21
C HIS A 92 -7.35 0.05 18.85
N THR A 93 -7.18 -1.17 18.37
CA THR A 93 -5.93 -1.66 17.78
C THR A 93 -6.22 -2.16 16.38
N ALA A 94 -5.40 -1.83 15.41
CA ALA A 94 -5.50 -2.38 14.07
C ALA A 94 -4.23 -3.16 13.69
N ILE A 95 -4.38 -4.10 12.76
CA ILE A 95 -3.27 -4.84 12.17
C ILE A 95 -3.28 -4.59 10.67
N VAL A 96 -2.14 -4.19 10.13
CA VAL A 96 -1.92 -3.96 8.71
C VAL A 96 -0.58 -4.50 8.29
N ASP A 97 -0.57 -5.46 7.38
CA ASP A 97 0.64 -6.08 6.83
C ASP A 97 1.67 -6.50 7.91
N GLY A 98 1.17 -7.05 9.03
CA GLY A 98 1.97 -7.48 10.18
C GLY A 98 2.31 -6.40 11.21
N TYR A 99 2.13 -5.12 10.89
CA TYR A 99 2.31 -4.03 11.84
C TYR A 99 1.09 -3.82 12.73
N VAL A 100 1.35 -3.49 13.98
CA VAL A 100 0.32 -3.03 14.93
C VAL A 100 0.12 -1.53 14.77
N VAL A 101 -1.12 -1.08 14.73
CA VAL A 101 -1.50 0.34 14.70
C VAL A 101 -2.45 0.59 15.87
N GLU A 102 -1.99 1.32 16.86
CA GLU A 102 -2.75 1.60 18.08
C GLU A 102 -3.36 3.00 18.03
N GLY A 103 -4.68 3.07 18.14
CA GLY A 103 -5.43 4.32 18.22
C GLY A 103 -5.52 5.09 16.89
N HIS A 104 -5.71 6.40 17.02
CA HIS A 104 -6.11 7.29 15.92
C HIS A 104 -4.94 7.75 15.05
N VAL A 105 -4.06 6.82 14.64
CA VAL A 105 -2.93 7.09 13.75
C VAL A 105 -3.45 7.55 12.38
N PRO A 106 -2.99 8.69 11.84
CA PRO A 106 -3.40 9.15 10.52
C PRO A 106 -3.01 8.18 9.41
N ALA A 107 -3.88 8.03 8.42
CA ALA A 107 -3.62 7.16 7.26
C ALA A 107 -2.32 7.51 6.51
N GLY A 108 -1.91 8.79 6.52
CA GLY A 108 -0.63 9.24 5.96
C GLY A 108 0.57 8.59 6.66
N SER A 109 0.57 8.55 8.00
CA SER A 109 1.63 7.91 8.80
C SER A 109 1.65 6.40 8.58
N ILE A 110 0.47 5.75 8.42
CA ILE A 110 0.39 4.32 8.07
C ILE A 110 0.99 4.05 6.70
N LYS A 111 0.64 4.86 5.69
CA LYS A 111 1.22 4.73 4.34
C LYS A 111 2.73 4.94 4.32
N LYS A 112 3.22 5.92 5.08
CA LYS A 112 4.66 6.16 5.26
C LYS A 112 5.35 4.92 5.85
N MET A 113 4.83 4.35 6.92
CA MET A 113 5.35 3.11 7.52
C MET A 113 5.37 1.95 6.52
N LEU A 114 4.29 1.74 5.79
CA LEU A 114 4.20 0.67 4.78
C LEU A 114 5.19 0.87 3.62
N HIS A 115 5.48 2.11 3.26
CA HIS A 115 6.45 2.43 2.22
C HIS A 115 7.90 2.26 2.70
N GLU A 116 8.21 2.75 3.91
CA GLU A 116 9.55 2.72 4.49
C GLU A 116 9.95 1.33 5.03
N ARG A 117 8.96 0.51 5.39
CA ARG A 117 9.16 -0.85 5.92
C ARG A 117 10.15 -0.92 7.10
N PRO A 118 10.02 -0.05 8.10
CA PRO A 118 10.94 -0.05 9.24
C PRO A 118 10.82 -1.35 10.04
N ASP A 119 11.93 -1.76 10.67
CA ASP A 119 11.95 -2.92 11.58
C ASP A 119 11.43 -2.54 12.98
N ILE A 120 10.11 -2.39 13.05
CA ILE A 120 9.36 -2.02 14.25
C ILE A 120 8.14 -2.91 14.44
N ARG A 121 7.60 -2.97 15.64
CA ARG A 121 6.31 -3.64 15.90
C ARG A 121 5.14 -2.90 15.22
N GLY A 122 5.16 -1.56 15.23
CA GLY A 122 4.09 -0.76 14.68
C GLY A 122 4.09 0.70 15.13
N LEU A 123 2.94 1.35 15.02
CA LEU A 123 2.73 2.75 15.38
C LEU A 123 1.68 2.89 16.49
N ALA A 124 1.79 3.95 17.30
CA ALA A 124 0.77 4.34 18.26
C ALA A 124 0.49 5.85 18.21
N ALA A 125 -0.77 6.21 18.37
CA ALA A 125 -1.24 7.53 18.78
C ALA A 125 -1.92 7.36 20.15
N PRO A 126 -1.14 7.45 21.27
CA PRO A 126 -1.65 7.15 22.60
C PRO A 126 -2.80 8.06 23.03
N GLY A 127 -3.74 7.53 23.79
CA GLY A 127 -4.92 8.28 24.21
C GLY A 127 -5.88 8.53 23.03
N MET A 128 -6.53 9.68 23.05
CA MET A 128 -7.51 10.10 22.05
C MET A 128 -7.36 11.62 21.78
N PRO A 129 -6.27 12.06 21.12
CA PRO A 129 -6.03 13.48 20.89
C PRO A 129 -7.19 14.12 20.12
N MET A 130 -7.70 15.25 20.61
CA MET A 130 -8.77 15.97 19.93
C MET A 130 -8.35 16.42 18.54
N GLY A 131 -9.19 16.15 17.53
CA GLY A 131 -8.89 16.44 16.13
C GLY A 131 -8.02 15.40 15.44
N SER A 132 -7.59 14.33 16.13
CA SER A 132 -7.06 13.15 15.42
C SER A 132 -8.16 12.49 14.59
N PRO A 133 -7.83 11.71 13.54
CA PRO A 133 -8.82 11.10 12.65
C PRO A 133 -9.89 10.31 13.41
N GLY A 134 -11.16 10.68 13.28
CA GLY A 134 -12.29 10.11 14.01
C GLY A 134 -12.58 10.75 15.37
N MET A 135 -11.73 11.70 15.81
CA MET A 135 -11.92 12.50 17.04
C MET A 135 -12.19 13.98 16.74
N GLU A 136 -12.47 14.30 15.50
CA GLU A 136 -12.83 15.66 15.10
C GLU A 136 -14.20 16.05 15.71
N THR A 137 -14.23 17.22 16.34
CA THR A 137 -15.45 17.77 16.93
C THR A 137 -15.63 19.22 16.48
N ALA A 138 -16.81 19.54 15.94
CA ALA A 138 -17.12 20.88 15.44
C ALA A 138 -16.94 21.93 16.54
N GLY A 139 -16.16 22.98 16.25
CA GLY A 139 -15.88 24.10 17.17
C GLY A 139 -14.83 23.79 18.23
N VAL A 140 -14.23 22.59 18.25
CA VAL A 140 -13.11 22.25 19.13
C VAL A 140 -11.83 22.34 18.34
N LYS A 141 -10.83 23.03 18.91
CA LYS A 141 -9.51 23.15 18.30
C LYS A 141 -8.79 21.79 18.37
N ALA A 142 -8.21 21.36 17.25
CA ALA A 142 -7.39 20.17 17.20
C ALA A 142 -6.11 20.33 18.04
N GLU A 143 -5.69 19.26 18.69
CA GLU A 143 -4.46 19.19 19.48
C GLU A 143 -3.29 18.72 18.61
N ALA A 144 -2.10 19.19 18.95
CA ALA A 144 -0.86 18.61 18.42
C ALA A 144 -0.57 17.30 19.13
N PHE A 145 -0.19 16.26 18.38
CA PHE A 145 0.22 14.98 18.97
C PHE A 145 1.32 14.31 18.17
N ASP A 146 2.00 13.38 18.79
CA ASP A 146 3.03 12.59 18.15
C ASP A 146 2.49 11.19 17.84
N VAL A 147 2.86 10.67 16.68
CA VAL A 147 2.75 9.26 16.33
C VAL A 147 4.06 8.60 16.71
N LEU A 148 3.99 7.60 17.56
CA LEU A 148 5.15 6.88 18.07
C LEU A 148 5.39 5.61 17.27
N ALA A 149 6.64 5.32 16.90
CA ALA A 149 7.08 3.99 16.50
C ALA A 149 7.32 3.14 17.74
N ILE A 150 6.81 1.91 17.73
CA ILE A 150 6.99 0.92 18.80
C ILE A 150 8.01 -0.11 18.32
N ALA A 151 9.16 -0.17 18.93
CA ALA A 151 10.17 -1.19 18.65
C ALA A 151 9.73 -2.58 19.16
N HIS A 152 10.39 -3.65 18.73
CA HIS A 152 10.07 -5.02 19.16
C HIS A 152 10.31 -5.24 20.66
N ASP A 153 11.21 -4.49 21.27
CA ASP A 153 11.48 -4.52 22.72
C ASP A 153 10.51 -3.66 23.56
N GLY A 154 9.57 -2.96 22.89
CA GLY A 154 8.57 -2.09 23.51
C GLY A 154 9.03 -0.64 23.73
N THR A 155 10.29 -0.29 23.41
CA THR A 155 10.72 1.11 23.41
C THR A 155 10.06 1.91 22.32
N THR A 156 9.96 3.24 22.49
CA THR A 156 9.27 4.11 21.53
C THR A 156 10.14 5.28 21.10
N THR A 157 9.94 5.69 19.87
CA THR A 157 10.51 6.93 19.30
C THR A 157 9.44 7.69 18.52
N VAL A 158 9.61 8.98 18.32
CA VAL A 158 8.69 9.77 17.49
C VAL A 158 8.88 9.38 16.02
N PHE A 159 7.80 8.89 15.40
CA PHE A 159 7.74 8.53 13.98
C PHE A 159 7.22 9.67 13.11
N ASP A 160 6.20 10.37 13.63
CA ASP A 160 5.57 11.48 12.92
C ASP A 160 5.04 12.51 13.93
N GLN A 161 4.94 13.77 13.52
CA GLN A 161 4.47 14.86 14.38
C GLN A 161 3.26 15.53 13.71
N ILE A 162 2.10 15.37 14.30
CA ILE A 162 0.87 15.95 13.79
C ILE A 162 0.66 17.32 14.44
N ARG A 163 0.73 18.36 13.63
CA ARG A 163 0.60 19.75 14.05
C ARG A 163 -0.54 20.40 13.25
N PRO A 164 -1.74 20.51 13.84
CA PRO A 164 -2.86 21.19 13.19
C PRO A 164 -2.53 22.68 13.02
N GLU A 165 -3.00 23.25 11.91
CA GLU A 165 -2.88 24.68 11.61
C GLU A 165 -3.76 25.56 12.51
#